data_6da954d369fc817273b07aefed8a10c4
#
_entry.id   6da954d369fc817273b07aefed8a10c4
#
_cell.length_a   1.000
_cell.length_b   1.000
_cell.length_c   1.000
_cell.angle_alpha   90.00
_cell.angle_beta   90.00
_cell.angle_gamma   90.00
#
_symmetry.space_group_name_H-M   'P 1'
#
loop_
_entity.id
_entity.type
_entity.pdbx_description
1 polymer ?
#
loop_
_entity_poly.entity_id
_entity_poly.type
_entity_poly.pdbx_seq_one_letter_code
_entity_poly.pdbx_strand_id
1 'polypeptide(L)'
;MKNLIILHGALGAKSQFEQLSSQLSEHFLVYTLEFDGHGTKSTGEADFTIELFAQNLKEFMQENNIQKPLVFGYSMGGYVALKLESQYPGSIEKLVTLGTKFDWNRESAEKEAKMLNPEKIEEKVPAFAGYLKSLHGENNWKTVLQHTARMMLELGNKPSLRSYDFHHIQIPVHLLRGEKDAMVTKEETAEVQSLLGNGSYNEVADWVHPINLVPSDQLAQQLLSSYLPG
;
A
#
# COMPACT_ATOMS: atom_id res chain seq x y z
N MET A 1 -6.06 16.20 17.71
CA MET A 1 -6.38 15.09 16.79
C MET A 1 -5.09 14.33 16.53
N LYS A 2 -5.15 12.99 16.35
CA LYS A 2 -3.99 12.19 15.94
C LYS A 2 -3.71 12.36 14.46
N ASN A 3 -2.45 12.21 14.07
CA ASN A 3 -2.04 12.19 12.67
C ASN A 3 -2.37 10.82 12.07
N LEU A 4 -2.98 10.82 10.89
CA LEU A 4 -3.23 9.63 10.07
C LEU A 4 -2.56 9.80 8.72
N ILE A 5 -1.68 8.88 8.34
CA ILE A 5 -1.05 8.87 7.02
C ILE A 5 -1.69 7.77 6.17
N ILE A 6 -2.11 8.11 4.96
CA ILE A 6 -2.66 7.20 3.97
C ILE A 6 -1.60 6.95 2.88
N LEU A 7 -1.35 5.67 2.58
CA LEU A 7 -0.36 5.21 1.60
C LEU A 7 -1.06 4.47 0.47
N HIS A 8 -0.83 4.91 -0.76
CA HIS A 8 -1.38 4.26 -1.95
C HIS A 8 -0.65 2.96 -2.32
N GLY A 9 -1.28 2.15 -3.16
CA GLY A 9 -0.71 0.93 -3.71
C GLY A 9 0.18 1.16 -4.93
N ALA A 10 0.74 0.07 -5.46
CA ALA A 10 1.44 0.07 -6.74
C ALA A 10 0.51 0.62 -7.86
N LEU A 11 1.09 1.37 -8.79
CA LEU A 11 0.36 2.07 -9.87
C LEU A 11 -0.68 3.08 -9.39
N GLY A 12 -0.75 3.33 -8.09
CA GLY A 12 -1.70 4.27 -7.49
C GLY A 12 -1.14 5.69 -7.35
N ALA A 13 -1.96 6.57 -6.81
CA ALA A 13 -1.60 7.95 -6.48
C ALA A 13 -2.43 8.42 -5.28
N LYS A 14 -1.96 9.43 -4.57
CA LYS A 14 -2.67 10.02 -3.41
C LYS A 14 -4.09 10.50 -3.74
N SER A 15 -4.33 10.92 -4.98
CA SER A 15 -5.64 11.39 -5.44
C SER A 15 -6.75 10.34 -5.34
N GLN A 16 -6.40 9.05 -5.32
CA GLN A 16 -7.37 7.97 -5.12
C GLN A 16 -8.05 8.01 -3.74
N PHE A 17 -7.46 8.73 -2.78
CA PHE A 17 -7.92 8.77 -1.39
C PHE A 17 -8.53 10.12 -0.97
N GLU A 18 -8.85 11.01 -1.91
CA GLU A 18 -9.43 12.33 -1.60
C GLU A 18 -10.75 12.22 -0.84
N GLN A 19 -11.65 11.36 -1.31
CA GLN A 19 -12.93 11.13 -0.64
C GLN A 19 -12.75 10.53 0.76
N LEU A 20 -11.92 9.50 0.88
CA LEU A 20 -11.60 8.86 2.17
C LEU A 20 -10.96 9.87 3.14
N SER A 21 -10.03 10.68 2.66
CA SER A 21 -9.37 11.72 3.45
C SER A 21 -10.37 12.74 3.99
N SER A 22 -11.30 13.18 3.14
CA SER A 22 -12.37 14.10 3.55
C SER A 22 -13.25 13.50 4.65
N GLN A 23 -13.64 12.23 4.52
CA GLN A 23 -14.48 11.54 5.50
C GLN A 23 -13.76 11.34 6.85
N LEU A 24 -12.45 11.12 6.83
CA LEU A 24 -11.66 10.89 8.05
C LEU A 24 -11.17 12.17 8.71
N SER A 25 -11.22 13.31 8.02
CA SER A 25 -10.72 14.60 8.52
C SER A 25 -11.50 15.16 9.71
N GLU A 26 -12.71 14.67 9.96
CA GLU A 26 -13.48 15.00 11.17
C GLU A 26 -12.87 14.38 12.45
N HIS A 27 -12.07 13.32 12.30
CA HIS A 27 -11.52 12.55 13.41
C HIS A 27 -9.99 12.64 13.53
N PHE A 28 -9.29 12.86 12.40
CA PHE A 28 -7.83 12.84 12.31
C PHE A 28 -7.28 14.05 11.56
N LEU A 29 -6.01 14.36 11.79
CA LEU A 29 -5.21 15.17 10.87
C LEU A 29 -4.71 14.23 9.76
N VAL A 30 -5.39 14.24 8.61
CA VAL A 30 -5.15 13.30 7.53
C VAL A 30 -4.10 13.82 6.56
N TYR A 31 -3.12 12.97 6.27
CA TYR A 31 -2.07 13.19 5.29
C TYR A 31 -2.10 12.07 4.26
N THR A 32 -1.86 12.40 3.00
CA THR A 32 -1.70 11.43 1.92
C THR A 32 -0.31 11.55 1.33
N LEU A 33 0.46 10.47 1.35
CA LEU A 33 1.79 10.45 0.76
C LEU A 33 1.71 10.06 -0.72
N GLU A 34 2.45 10.79 -1.56
CA GLU A 34 2.76 10.40 -2.93
C GLU A 34 4.16 9.80 -2.97
N PHE A 35 4.31 8.54 -3.33
CA PHE A 35 5.62 7.92 -3.48
C PHE A 35 6.36 8.45 -4.70
N ASP A 36 7.70 8.43 -4.67
CA ASP A 36 8.54 8.82 -5.79
C ASP A 36 8.11 8.11 -7.07
N GLY A 37 8.05 8.86 -8.15
CA GLY A 37 7.62 8.39 -9.46
C GLY A 37 6.13 8.23 -9.67
N HIS A 38 5.31 8.30 -8.64
CA HIS A 38 3.87 8.17 -8.73
C HIS A 38 3.17 9.54 -8.77
N GLY A 39 1.95 9.56 -9.34
CA GLY A 39 1.14 10.77 -9.41
C GLY A 39 1.87 11.91 -10.12
N THR A 40 1.97 13.04 -9.45
CA THR A 40 2.67 14.23 -9.94
C THR A 40 4.13 14.32 -9.46
N LYS A 41 4.58 13.36 -8.64
CA LYS A 41 5.95 13.36 -8.11
C LYS A 41 6.93 12.76 -9.13
N SER A 42 7.96 13.52 -9.48
CA SER A 42 8.97 13.08 -10.46
C SER A 42 9.62 11.76 -10.07
N THR A 43 9.94 10.92 -11.07
CA THR A 43 10.59 9.63 -10.85
C THR A 43 12.03 9.74 -10.37
N GLY A 44 12.73 10.83 -10.59
CA GLY A 44 14.18 10.76 -10.53
C GLY A 44 14.73 9.60 -11.40
N GLU A 45 16.01 9.26 -11.26
CA GLU A 45 16.62 8.11 -11.99
C GLU A 45 16.58 6.79 -11.19
N ALA A 46 16.02 6.79 -9.97
CA ALA A 46 16.04 5.64 -9.07
C ALA A 46 15.01 4.58 -9.48
N ASP A 47 15.41 3.31 -9.45
CA ASP A 47 14.48 2.18 -9.57
C ASP A 47 13.54 2.12 -8.36
N PHE A 48 12.29 1.69 -8.59
CA PHE A 48 11.35 1.49 -7.50
C PHE A 48 11.78 0.30 -6.64
N THR A 49 11.82 0.54 -5.33
CA THR A 49 12.03 -0.50 -4.31
C THR A 49 11.17 -0.23 -3.10
N ILE A 50 10.85 -1.25 -2.34
CA ILE A 50 10.14 -1.08 -1.05
C ILE A 50 10.97 -0.24 -0.07
N GLU A 51 12.29 -0.38 -0.11
CA GLU A 51 13.23 0.39 0.69
C GLU A 51 13.18 1.89 0.36
N LEU A 52 13.13 2.25 -0.94
CA LEU A 52 12.95 3.62 -1.39
C LEU A 52 11.64 4.21 -0.85
N PHE A 53 10.55 3.48 -0.98
CA PHE A 53 9.24 3.94 -0.54
C PHE A 53 9.12 4.00 1.00
N ALA A 54 9.78 3.11 1.73
CA ALA A 54 9.90 3.21 3.18
C ALA A 54 10.70 4.46 3.60
N GLN A 55 11.76 4.79 2.86
CA GLN A 55 12.51 6.03 3.06
C GLN A 55 11.66 7.27 2.73
N ASN A 56 10.86 7.24 1.65
CA ASN A 56 9.91 8.33 1.35
C ASN A 56 8.93 8.56 2.52
N LEU A 57 8.39 7.50 3.10
CA LEU A 57 7.50 7.62 4.26
C LEU A 57 8.22 8.23 5.46
N LYS A 58 9.44 7.79 5.74
CA LYS A 58 10.26 8.33 6.84
C LYS A 58 10.56 9.83 6.66
N GLU A 59 10.99 10.21 5.47
CA GLU A 59 11.29 11.62 5.12
C GLU A 59 10.03 12.48 5.22
N PHE A 60 8.91 12.00 4.68
CA PHE A 60 7.63 12.68 4.78
C PHE A 60 7.21 12.94 6.24
N MET A 61 7.39 11.96 7.12
CA MET A 61 7.11 12.11 8.55
C MET A 61 8.02 13.17 9.18
N GLN A 62 9.31 13.20 8.82
CA GLN A 62 10.27 14.17 9.32
C GLN A 62 9.96 15.60 8.84
N GLU A 63 9.71 15.77 7.55
CA GLU A 63 9.40 17.07 6.93
C GLU A 63 8.13 17.71 7.48
N ASN A 64 7.14 16.89 7.83
CA ASN A 64 5.87 17.33 8.41
C ASN A 64 5.85 17.30 9.94
N ASN A 65 6.98 17.02 10.62
CA ASN A 65 7.08 16.88 12.08
C ASN A 65 6.05 15.88 12.67
N ILE A 66 5.75 14.81 11.94
CA ILE A 66 4.82 13.76 12.36
C ILE A 66 5.59 12.70 13.15
N GLN A 67 5.18 12.47 14.39
CA GLN A 67 5.73 11.44 15.26
C GLN A 67 4.66 10.39 15.54
N LYS A 68 5.02 9.11 15.42
CA LYS A 68 4.15 7.96 15.69
C LYS A 68 2.72 8.13 15.14
N PRO A 69 2.56 8.30 13.82
CA PRO A 69 1.23 8.41 13.23
C PRO A 69 0.46 7.09 13.31
N LEU A 70 -0.86 7.17 13.18
CA LEU A 70 -1.66 6.09 12.65
C LEU A 70 -1.37 5.97 11.15
N VAL A 71 -1.31 4.77 10.61
CA VAL A 71 -1.02 4.57 9.18
C VAL A 71 -2.06 3.63 8.58
N PHE A 72 -2.67 4.05 7.48
CA PHE A 72 -3.41 3.17 6.58
C PHE A 72 -2.60 2.94 5.31
N GLY A 73 -2.31 1.68 5.01
CA GLY A 73 -1.58 1.28 3.81
C GLY A 73 -2.41 0.37 2.91
N TYR A 74 -2.69 0.82 1.70
CA TYR A 74 -3.34 -0.01 0.68
C TYR A 74 -2.29 -0.77 -0.14
N SER A 75 -2.45 -2.09 -0.28
CA SER A 75 -1.61 -2.95 -1.13
C SER A 75 -0.11 -2.74 -0.84
N MET A 76 0.68 -2.26 -1.81
CA MET A 76 2.09 -1.89 -1.65
C MET A 76 2.31 -0.94 -0.46
N GLY A 77 1.41 0.03 -0.23
CA GLY A 77 1.52 0.97 0.89
C GLY A 77 1.53 0.30 2.26
N GLY A 78 0.78 -0.80 2.43
CA GLY A 78 0.82 -1.60 3.65
C GLY A 78 2.15 -2.33 3.83
N TYR A 79 2.70 -2.87 2.74
CA TYR A 79 4.01 -3.52 2.75
C TYR A 79 5.14 -2.54 3.07
N VAL A 80 5.07 -1.32 2.52
CA VAL A 80 6.00 -0.21 2.81
C VAL A 80 5.95 0.20 4.27
N ALA A 81 4.76 0.34 4.86
CA ALA A 81 4.62 0.69 6.27
C ALA A 81 5.19 -0.38 7.20
N LEU A 82 4.95 -1.66 6.91
CA LEU A 82 5.54 -2.78 7.64
C LEU A 82 7.07 -2.79 7.51
N LYS A 83 7.60 -2.48 6.32
CA LYS A 83 9.04 -2.36 6.11
C LYS A 83 9.66 -1.24 6.93
N LEU A 84 9.03 -0.05 6.96
CA LEU A 84 9.49 1.04 7.80
C LEU A 84 9.52 0.64 9.27
N GLU A 85 8.43 0.05 9.77
CA GLU A 85 8.32 -0.34 11.18
C GLU A 85 9.33 -1.45 11.54
N SER A 86 9.61 -2.39 10.64
CA SER A 86 10.63 -3.43 10.87
C SER A 86 12.06 -2.86 10.96
N GLN A 87 12.34 -1.78 10.23
CA GLN A 87 13.64 -1.09 10.25
C GLN A 87 13.77 -0.09 11.41
N TYR A 88 12.66 0.54 11.79
CA TYR A 88 12.60 1.58 12.82
C TYR A 88 11.44 1.30 13.79
N PRO A 89 11.60 0.30 14.68
CA PRO A 89 10.53 -0.10 15.59
C PRO A 89 9.99 1.03 16.44
N GLY A 90 8.66 1.15 16.49
CA GLY A 90 7.95 2.19 17.22
C GLY A 90 7.86 3.53 16.47
N SER A 91 8.17 3.56 15.18
CA SER A 91 7.99 4.73 14.31
C SER A 91 6.51 5.00 13.99
N ILE A 92 5.69 3.97 14.01
CA ILE A 92 4.23 4.02 13.76
C ILE A 92 3.51 3.68 15.08
N GLU A 93 2.38 4.32 15.36
CA GLU A 93 1.56 4.01 16.54
C GLU A 93 0.69 2.76 16.31
N LYS A 94 0.02 2.71 15.18
CA LYS A 94 -0.85 1.59 14.76
C LYS A 94 -0.96 1.56 13.24
N LEU A 95 -0.96 0.38 12.67
CA LEU A 95 -1.08 0.15 11.23
C LEU A 95 -2.36 -0.61 10.90
N VAL A 96 -3.09 -0.13 9.90
CA VAL A 96 -4.13 -0.88 9.21
C VAL A 96 -3.70 -1.07 7.76
N THR A 97 -3.74 -2.30 7.25
CA THR A 97 -3.48 -2.58 5.83
C THR A 97 -4.74 -3.10 5.14
N LEU A 98 -4.86 -2.86 3.84
CA LEU A 98 -5.89 -3.47 3.00
C LEU A 98 -5.27 -4.07 1.75
N GLY A 99 -5.50 -5.36 1.52
CA GLY A 99 -5.08 -6.05 0.30
C GLY A 99 -3.56 -6.06 0.10
N THR A 100 -2.78 -6.14 1.17
CA THR A 100 -1.31 -6.21 1.09
C THR A 100 -0.87 -7.60 0.73
N LYS A 101 -0.17 -7.73 -0.42
CA LYS A 101 0.41 -8.99 -0.87
C LYS A 101 1.70 -9.28 -0.12
N PHE A 102 1.81 -10.50 0.42
CA PHE A 102 2.96 -10.97 1.20
C PHE A 102 3.71 -12.12 0.55
N ASP A 103 3.01 -12.98 -0.20
CA ASP A 103 3.62 -14.12 -0.89
C ASP A 103 4.34 -13.67 -2.15
N TRP A 104 5.58 -13.21 -1.94
CA TRP A 104 6.50 -12.85 -3.00
C TRP A 104 7.49 -14.00 -3.22
N ASN A 105 7.27 -14.76 -4.28
CA ASN A 105 8.19 -15.75 -4.83
C ASN A 105 8.30 -15.53 -6.34
N ARG A 106 9.20 -16.25 -6.98
CA ARG A 106 9.47 -16.07 -8.41
C ARG A 106 8.21 -16.24 -9.28
N GLU A 107 7.40 -17.24 -8.99
CA GLU A 107 6.19 -17.53 -9.77
C GLU A 107 5.13 -16.42 -9.61
N SER A 108 4.85 -16.02 -8.36
CA SER A 108 3.89 -14.95 -8.07
C SER A 108 4.35 -13.62 -8.68
N ALA A 109 5.63 -13.29 -8.58
CA ALA A 109 6.20 -12.07 -9.14
C ALA A 109 6.14 -12.02 -10.67
N GLU A 110 6.51 -13.12 -11.35
CA GLU A 110 6.43 -13.22 -12.81
C GLU A 110 4.98 -13.11 -13.30
N LYS A 111 4.02 -13.70 -12.57
CA LYS A 111 2.59 -13.58 -12.86
C LYS A 111 2.12 -12.14 -12.81
N GLU A 112 2.42 -11.43 -11.73
CA GLU A 112 1.99 -10.03 -11.55
C GLU A 112 2.71 -9.09 -12.54
N ALA A 113 4.03 -9.20 -12.69
CA ALA A 113 4.81 -8.36 -13.61
C ALA A 113 4.38 -8.53 -15.08
N LYS A 114 3.98 -9.72 -15.49
CA LYS A 114 3.51 -10.00 -16.85
C LYS A 114 2.27 -9.20 -17.24
N MET A 115 1.45 -8.83 -16.26
CA MET A 115 0.25 -8.00 -16.48
C MET A 115 0.58 -6.53 -16.69
N LEU A 116 1.78 -6.08 -16.36
CA LEU A 116 2.19 -4.68 -16.38
C LEU A 116 2.90 -4.26 -17.68
N ASN A 117 2.59 -4.92 -18.80
CA ASN A 117 3.13 -4.55 -20.11
C ASN A 117 2.36 -3.35 -20.68
N PRO A 118 3.00 -2.16 -20.87
CA PRO A 118 2.30 -0.94 -21.27
C PRO A 118 1.61 -1.05 -22.64
N GLU A 119 2.26 -1.71 -23.63
CA GLU A 119 1.74 -1.86 -24.99
C GLU A 119 0.48 -2.74 -24.99
N LYS A 120 0.51 -3.84 -24.22
CA LYS A 120 -0.65 -4.72 -24.08
C LYS A 120 -1.80 -4.06 -23.33
N ILE A 121 -1.50 -3.24 -22.33
CA ILE A 121 -2.51 -2.49 -21.57
C ILE A 121 -3.16 -1.46 -22.50
N GLU A 122 -2.38 -0.71 -23.26
CA GLU A 122 -2.88 0.30 -24.19
C GLU A 122 -3.76 -0.32 -25.30
N GLU A 123 -3.37 -1.49 -25.81
CA GLU A 123 -4.11 -2.22 -26.85
C GLU A 123 -5.39 -2.91 -26.32
N LYS A 124 -5.27 -3.64 -25.19
CA LYS A 124 -6.32 -4.56 -24.73
C LYS A 124 -7.24 -3.99 -23.66
N VAL A 125 -6.76 -3.00 -22.88
CA VAL A 125 -7.50 -2.39 -21.77
C VAL A 125 -7.34 -0.87 -21.80
N PRO A 126 -7.75 -0.19 -22.91
CA PRO A 126 -7.48 1.24 -23.10
C PRO A 126 -8.09 2.13 -22.01
N ALA A 127 -9.17 1.70 -21.38
CA ALA A 127 -9.77 2.41 -20.24
C ALA A 127 -8.80 2.45 -19.03
N PHE A 128 -8.09 1.36 -18.78
CA PHE A 128 -7.09 1.31 -17.71
C PHE A 128 -5.85 2.12 -18.07
N ALA A 129 -5.40 2.09 -19.35
CA ALA A 129 -4.35 2.98 -19.81
C ALA A 129 -4.73 4.46 -19.60
N GLY A 130 -5.96 4.84 -19.98
CA GLY A 130 -6.48 6.19 -19.77
C GLY A 130 -6.51 6.58 -18.29
N TYR A 131 -6.89 5.66 -17.42
CA TYR A 131 -6.85 5.85 -15.97
C TYR A 131 -5.43 6.08 -15.45
N LEU A 132 -4.46 5.27 -15.84
CA LEU A 132 -3.06 5.45 -15.46
C LEU A 132 -2.48 6.78 -15.97
N LYS A 133 -2.83 7.18 -17.21
CA LYS A 133 -2.47 8.48 -17.76
C LYS A 133 -3.05 9.63 -16.92
N SER A 134 -4.28 9.50 -16.43
CA SER A 134 -4.90 10.51 -15.57
C SER A 134 -4.22 10.62 -14.20
N LEU A 135 -3.67 9.53 -13.68
CA LEU A 135 -2.95 9.52 -12.41
C LEU A 135 -1.51 10.05 -12.53
N HIS A 136 -0.78 9.61 -13.56
CA HIS A 136 0.68 9.77 -13.66
C HIS A 136 1.11 10.70 -14.80
N GLY A 137 0.18 11.15 -15.63
CA GLY A 137 0.45 11.96 -16.83
C GLY A 137 0.82 11.09 -18.05
N GLU A 138 0.63 11.68 -19.24
CA GLU A 138 0.83 11.03 -20.54
C GLU A 138 2.25 10.44 -20.73
N ASN A 139 3.25 11.10 -20.18
CA ASN A 139 4.64 10.71 -20.39
C ASN A 139 5.18 9.74 -19.33
N ASN A 140 4.55 9.64 -18.17
CA ASN A 140 5.12 8.90 -17.02
C ASN A 140 4.45 7.55 -16.75
N TRP A 141 3.19 7.36 -17.12
CA TRP A 141 2.44 6.15 -16.77
C TRP A 141 3.10 4.84 -17.23
N LYS A 142 3.77 4.83 -18.42
CA LYS A 142 4.51 3.66 -18.91
C LYS A 142 5.75 3.38 -18.05
N THR A 143 6.44 4.43 -17.64
CA THR A 143 7.60 4.34 -16.74
C THR A 143 7.19 3.75 -15.39
N VAL A 144 6.07 4.21 -14.82
CA VAL A 144 5.53 3.66 -13.57
C VAL A 144 5.24 2.17 -13.68
N LEU A 145 4.61 1.72 -14.77
CA LEU A 145 4.38 0.29 -15.03
C LEU A 145 5.68 -0.51 -15.08
N GLN A 146 6.68 -0.02 -15.84
CA GLN A 146 7.95 -0.71 -16.04
C GLN A 146 8.76 -0.81 -14.74
N HIS A 147 8.84 0.27 -13.96
CA HIS A 147 9.54 0.27 -12.67
C HIS A 147 8.81 -0.61 -11.64
N THR A 148 7.47 -0.58 -11.63
CA THR A 148 6.66 -1.46 -10.78
C THR A 148 6.87 -2.92 -11.12
N ALA A 149 6.87 -3.29 -12.42
CA ALA A 149 7.13 -4.65 -12.85
C ALA A 149 8.52 -5.14 -12.42
N ARG A 150 9.56 -4.30 -12.56
CA ARG A 150 10.92 -4.62 -12.08
C ARG A 150 10.94 -4.82 -10.56
N MET A 151 10.34 -3.93 -9.81
CA MET A 151 10.24 -4.06 -8.34
C MET A 151 9.58 -5.38 -7.93
N MET A 152 8.48 -5.78 -8.60
CA MET A 152 7.81 -7.05 -8.31
C MET A 152 8.72 -8.25 -8.59
N LEU A 153 9.46 -8.25 -9.70
CA LEU A 153 10.42 -9.32 -10.02
C LEU A 153 11.56 -9.40 -9.00
N GLU A 154 12.06 -8.25 -8.53
CA GLU A 154 13.07 -8.22 -7.46
C GLU A 154 12.52 -8.74 -6.15
N LEU A 155 11.28 -8.40 -5.78
CA LEU A 155 10.60 -8.97 -4.60
C LEU A 155 10.46 -10.50 -4.71
N GLY A 156 10.19 -11.02 -5.91
CA GLY A 156 10.13 -12.46 -6.15
C GLY A 156 11.46 -13.18 -5.97
N ASN A 157 12.57 -12.51 -6.26
CA ASN A 157 13.93 -13.04 -6.03
C ASN A 157 14.36 -12.87 -4.57
N LYS A 158 14.05 -11.72 -3.98
CA LYS A 158 14.45 -11.36 -2.62
C LYS A 158 13.35 -10.52 -1.95
N PRO A 159 12.41 -11.13 -1.25
CA PRO A 159 11.40 -10.41 -0.50
C PRO A 159 12.02 -9.41 0.49
N SER A 160 11.49 -8.19 0.53
CA SER A 160 11.97 -7.14 1.45
C SER A 160 11.58 -7.38 2.90
N LEU A 161 10.53 -8.18 3.15
CA LEU A 161 10.12 -8.66 4.47
C LEU A 161 10.15 -10.19 4.50
N ARG A 162 10.69 -10.74 5.56
CA ARG A 162 10.76 -12.18 5.86
C ARG A 162 10.05 -12.45 7.18
N SER A 163 9.78 -13.70 7.49
CA SER A 163 9.14 -14.12 8.76
C SER A 163 9.79 -13.48 9.99
N TYR A 164 11.11 -13.39 10.00
CA TYR A 164 11.87 -12.74 11.06
C TYR A 164 11.50 -11.26 11.24
N ASP A 165 11.28 -10.52 10.16
CA ASP A 165 10.97 -9.08 10.22
C ASP A 165 9.60 -8.85 10.86
N PHE A 166 8.61 -9.70 10.57
CA PHE A 166 7.27 -9.61 11.16
C PHE A 166 7.28 -9.83 12.68
N HIS A 167 8.11 -10.72 13.20
CA HIS A 167 8.24 -10.96 14.64
C HIS A 167 8.77 -9.73 15.41
N HIS A 168 9.49 -8.84 14.74
CA HIS A 168 10.03 -7.62 15.35
C HIS A 168 9.02 -6.45 15.36
N ILE A 169 7.93 -6.56 14.64
CA ILE A 169 6.86 -5.56 14.62
C ILE A 169 5.97 -5.76 15.83
N GLN A 170 6.08 -4.85 16.81
CA GLN A 170 5.39 -4.94 18.09
C GLN A 170 4.15 -4.02 18.20
N ILE A 171 3.99 -3.09 17.27
CA ILE A 171 2.82 -2.23 17.21
C ILE A 171 1.55 -3.02 16.88
N PRO A 172 0.36 -2.54 17.23
CA PRO A 172 -0.88 -3.14 16.73
C PRO A 172 -0.96 -3.03 15.19
N VAL A 173 -1.15 -4.18 14.53
CA VAL A 173 -1.34 -4.27 13.08
C VAL A 173 -2.67 -4.95 12.80
N HIS A 174 -3.54 -4.27 12.06
CA HIS A 174 -4.80 -4.83 11.60
C HIS A 174 -4.75 -5.07 10.09
N LEU A 175 -4.76 -6.32 9.68
CA LEU A 175 -4.74 -6.74 8.30
C LEU A 175 -6.18 -6.88 7.78
N LEU A 176 -6.55 -6.10 6.78
CA LEU A 176 -7.82 -6.22 6.06
C LEU A 176 -7.57 -6.86 4.69
N ARG A 177 -8.46 -7.76 4.30
CA ARG A 177 -8.50 -8.35 2.97
C ARG A 177 -9.93 -8.33 2.45
N GLY A 178 -10.12 -8.01 1.19
CA GLY A 178 -11.42 -8.20 0.53
C GLY A 178 -11.67 -9.69 0.27
N GLU A 179 -12.86 -10.17 0.56
CA GLU A 179 -13.26 -11.57 0.29
C GLU A 179 -13.03 -11.96 -1.18
N LYS A 180 -13.32 -11.02 -2.10
CA LYS A 180 -13.18 -11.20 -3.56
C LYS A 180 -11.86 -10.67 -4.11
N ASP A 181 -10.85 -10.47 -3.25
CA ASP A 181 -9.51 -10.08 -3.70
C ASP A 181 -8.86 -11.25 -4.45
N ALA A 182 -8.63 -11.06 -5.76
CA ALA A 182 -8.04 -12.08 -6.63
C ALA A 182 -6.51 -12.05 -6.67
N MET A 183 -5.89 -11.00 -6.07
CA MET A 183 -4.43 -10.82 -6.05
C MET A 183 -3.81 -11.33 -4.74
N VAL A 184 -4.51 -11.12 -3.62
CA VAL A 184 -4.05 -11.47 -2.27
C VAL A 184 -4.86 -12.63 -1.74
N THR A 185 -4.19 -13.70 -1.28
CA THR A 185 -4.85 -14.87 -0.74
C THR A 185 -5.17 -14.70 0.75
N LYS A 186 -6.14 -15.47 1.23
CA LYS A 186 -6.47 -15.55 2.65
C LYS A 186 -5.32 -16.17 3.44
N GLU A 187 -4.70 -17.17 2.86
CA GLU A 187 -3.63 -17.95 3.46
C GLU A 187 -2.40 -17.10 3.74
N GLU A 188 -1.92 -16.30 2.76
CA GLU A 188 -0.77 -15.42 2.97
C GLU A 188 -1.02 -14.34 4.03
N THR A 189 -2.27 -13.81 4.07
CA THR A 189 -2.62 -12.79 5.08
C THR A 189 -2.70 -13.41 6.49
N ALA A 190 -3.30 -14.60 6.63
CA ALA A 190 -3.39 -15.31 7.90
C ALA A 190 -2.01 -15.77 8.40
N GLU A 191 -1.12 -16.19 7.50
CA GLU A 191 0.25 -16.53 7.84
C GLU A 191 0.97 -15.32 8.47
N VAL A 192 0.95 -14.17 7.79
CA VAL A 192 1.59 -12.96 8.31
C VAL A 192 0.94 -12.51 9.63
N GLN A 193 -0.39 -12.59 9.76
CA GLN A 193 -1.06 -12.30 11.02
C GLN A 193 -0.51 -13.15 12.16
N SER A 194 -0.22 -14.42 11.93
CA SER A 194 0.31 -15.33 12.95
C SER A 194 1.76 -15.02 13.36
N LEU A 195 2.53 -14.34 12.48
CA LEU A 195 3.91 -13.92 12.74
C LEU A 195 4.01 -12.58 13.49
N LEU A 196 2.95 -11.77 13.47
CA LEU A 196 2.90 -10.48 14.13
C LEU A 196 2.56 -10.66 15.61
N GLY A 197 3.37 -10.09 16.51
CA GLY A 197 3.15 -10.18 17.97
C GLY A 197 1.82 -9.54 18.44
N ASN A 198 1.33 -8.55 17.72
CA ASN A 198 0.07 -7.84 17.98
C ASN A 198 -0.74 -7.67 16.68
N GLY A 199 -0.91 -8.78 15.96
CA GLY A 199 -1.60 -8.85 14.68
C GLY A 199 -3.06 -9.25 14.82
N SER A 200 -3.95 -8.59 14.07
CA SER A 200 -5.34 -9.00 13.86
C SER A 200 -5.66 -9.06 12.38
N TYR A 201 -6.63 -9.88 11.99
CA TYR A 201 -7.04 -10.07 10.60
C TYR A 201 -8.56 -10.09 10.48
N ASN A 202 -9.08 -9.37 9.49
CA ASN A 202 -10.48 -9.42 9.09
C ASN A 202 -10.60 -9.52 7.59
N GLU A 203 -11.48 -10.41 7.13
CA GLU A 203 -11.94 -10.48 5.75
C GLU A 203 -13.22 -9.66 5.62
N VAL A 204 -13.28 -8.76 4.61
CA VAL A 204 -14.42 -7.91 4.37
C VAL A 204 -15.21 -8.44 3.17
N ALA A 205 -16.48 -8.78 3.40
CA ALA A 205 -17.34 -9.32 2.37
C ALA A 205 -17.45 -8.39 1.15
N ASP A 206 -17.52 -9.01 -0.02
CA ASP A 206 -17.71 -8.37 -1.33
C ASP A 206 -16.59 -7.44 -1.80
N TRP A 207 -15.59 -7.10 -0.97
CA TRP A 207 -14.51 -6.23 -1.41
C TRP A 207 -13.54 -6.97 -2.35
N VAL A 208 -13.09 -6.22 -3.36
CA VAL A 208 -12.11 -6.65 -4.37
C VAL A 208 -10.78 -5.95 -4.17
N HIS A 209 -9.73 -6.32 -4.94
CA HIS A 209 -8.44 -5.68 -4.82
C HIS A 209 -8.43 -4.20 -5.26
N PRO A 210 -9.00 -3.80 -6.44
CA PRO A 210 -8.90 -2.41 -6.90
C PRO A 210 -9.60 -1.43 -5.95
N ILE A 211 -8.83 -0.48 -5.38
CA ILE A 211 -9.29 0.45 -4.34
C ILE A 211 -10.44 1.34 -4.80
N ASN A 212 -10.48 1.69 -6.08
CA ASN A 212 -11.58 2.48 -6.66
C ASN A 212 -12.92 1.74 -6.71
N LEU A 213 -12.94 0.44 -6.46
CA LEU A 213 -14.14 -0.38 -6.34
C LEU A 213 -14.52 -0.70 -4.89
N VAL A 214 -13.70 -0.30 -3.92
CA VAL A 214 -13.99 -0.41 -2.49
C VAL A 214 -14.83 0.80 -2.06
N PRO A 215 -16.01 0.61 -1.45
CA PRO A 215 -16.84 1.73 -1.00
C PRO A 215 -16.13 2.56 0.07
N SER A 216 -15.89 3.85 -0.25
CA SER A 216 -15.09 4.74 0.60
C SER A 216 -15.68 4.95 1.99
N ASP A 217 -17.02 5.00 2.10
CA ASP A 217 -17.75 5.13 3.36
C ASP A 217 -17.56 3.89 4.26
N GLN A 218 -17.64 2.70 3.69
CA GLN A 218 -17.38 1.46 4.42
C GLN A 218 -15.92 1.36 4.85
N LEU A 219 -14.98 1.75 3.97
CA LEU A 219 -13.56 1.79 4.33
C LEU A 219 -13.31 2.78 5.46
N ALA A 220 -13.91 3.98 5.41
CA ALA A 220 -13.81 4.95 6.49
C ALA A 220 -14.32 4.37 7.83
N GLN A 221 -15.46 3.67 7.84
CA GLN A 221 -15.98 3.01 9.02
C GLN A 221 -15.04 1.92 9.57
N GLN A 222 -14.45 1.09 8.71
CA GLN A 222 -13.46 0.09 9.10
C GLN A 222 -12.23 0.75 9.75
N LEU A 223 -11.74 1.85 9.19
CA LEU A 223 -10.61 2.58 9.76
C LEU A 223 -10.96 3.26 11.09
N LEU A 224 -12.12 3.88 11.19
CA LEU A 224 -12.59 4.48 12.45
C LEU A 224 -12.71 3.43 13.55
N SER A 225 -13.34 2.29 13.28
CA SER A 225 -13.46 1.20 14.26
C SER A 225 -12.09 0.61 14.65
N SER A 226 -11.13 0.63 13.71
CA SER A 226 -9.78 0.13 13.98
C SER A 226 -8.95 1.10 14.82
N TYR A 227 -9.10 2.41 14.64
CA TYR A 227 -8.23 3.41 15.27
C TYR A 227 -8.81 4.04 16.54
N LEU A 228 -10.12 4.14 16.65
CA LEU A 228 -10.77 4.71 17.82
C LEU A 228 -11.08 3.62 18.83
N PRO A 229 -10.97 3.91 20.14
CA PRO A 229 -11.44 2.99 21.16
C PRO A 229 -12.97 2.82 21.02
N GLY A 230 -13.44 1.58 21.13
CA GLY A 230 -14.87 1.30 21.19
C GLY A 230 -15.51 1.80 22.48
#